data_5782e0ffdf0369931200fdd1fbc4b4d3
#
_entry.id   5782e0ffdf0369931200fdd1fbc4b4d3
#
_cell.length_a   1.000
_cell.length_b   1.000
_cell.length_c   1.000
_cell.angle_alpha   90.00
_cell.angle_beta   90.00
_cell.angle_gamma   90.00
#
_symmetry.space_group_name_H-M   'P 1'
#
loop_
_entity.id
_entity.type
_entity.pdbx_description
1 polymer ?
#
loop_
_entity_poly.entity_id
_entity_poly.type
_entity_poly.pdbx_seq_one_letter_code
_entity_poly.pdbx_strand_id
1 'polypeptide(L)'
;MADRQIRAHKVQTSRALIHVLDTDGQPGDRPVLFVHGNVSSGDFFREDLARLPAGFRGIAPDLRGYGKTEAAPIDATRGVRDWADDLYSLIEALGLTTGPAPVLLGWSVGGAVVMQYAIDHPQGVAGLVLEAPMSPYGFGGTFGPDGQPLPDFAGCGAAGVNPDFVARLKSKDRSSDAPTSPRSIMRAFYYKPPFAPTPEQEERFLDASFEMQMGEHHYPGEPATTSHWPGIAPGTRGVNNAISPRYCNVSSFAQIQPQPPVLWIRGADDQIVSDTSFFDLAFLGQVGAVPGWPGADACPP
;
A
#
# COMPACT_ATOMS: atom_id res chain seq x y z
N MET A 1 -15.47 -19.36 17.45
CA MET A 1 -16.56 -18.51 16.93
C MET A 1 -16.82 -18.99 15.51
N ALA A 2 -18.06 -18.98 15.03
CA ALA A 2 -18.31 -19.28 13.61
C ALA A 2 -17.76 -18.15 12.76
N ASP A 3 -17.12 -18.50 11.64
CA ASP A 3 -16.60 -17.49 10.69
C ASP A 3 -17.75 -16.64 10.14
N ARG A 4 -17.50 -15.34 10.00
CA ARG A 4 -18.48 -14.42 9.41
C ARG A 4 -18.61 -14.66 7.92
N GLN A 5 -19.83 -14.50 7.43
CA GLN A 5 -20.08 -14.47 5.99
C GLN A 5 -19.51 -13.17 5.41
N ILE A 6 -18.76 -13.29 4.31
CA ILE A 6 -18.17 -12.16 3.57
C ILE A 6 -18.89 -12.05 2.24
N ARG A 7 -19.46 -10.88 1.98
CA ARG A 7 -20.08 -10.54 0.70
C ARG A 7 -19.16 -9.66 -0.13
N ALA A 8 -18.95 -10.04 -1.37
CA ALA A 8 -18.23 -9.22 -2.36
C ALA A 8 -19.25 -8.45 -3.20
N HIS A 9 -19.12 -7.13 -3.28
CA HIS A 9 -19.99 -6.30 -4.10
C HIS A 9 -19.30 -4.99 -4.52
N LYS A 10 -19.93 -4.21 -5.39
CA LYS A 10 -19.43 -2.91 -5.79
C LYS A 10 -20.32 -1.81 -5.22
N VAL A 11 -19.69 -0.74 -4.75
CA VAL A 11 -20.31 0.46 -4.20
C VAL A 11 -20.07 1.61 -5.17
N GLN A 12 -21.15 2.22 -5.67
CA GLN A 12 -21.04 3.45 -6.46
C GLN A 12 -20.78 4.61 -5.49
N THR A 13 -19.65 5.26 -5.65
CA THR A 13 -19.31 6.49 -4.92
C THR A 13 -19.36 7.69 -5.84
N SER A 14 -19.10 8.88 -5.30
CA SER A 14 -18.94 10.11 -6.10
C SER A 14 -17.68 10.12 -6.97
N ARG A 15 -16.72 9.19 -6.72
CA ARG A 15 -15.40 9.19 -7.35
C ARG A 15 -15.14 7.98 -8.25
N ALA A 16 -15.66 6.79 -7.89
CA ALA A 16 -15.44 5.56 -8.62
C ALA A 16 -16.44 4.48 -8.21
N LEU A 17 -16.55 3.42 -9.02
CA LEU A 17 -17.23 2.18 -8.64
C LEU A 17 -16.24 1.28 -7.90
N ILE A 18 -16.31 1.26 -6.55
CA ILE A 18 -15.34 0.59 -5.68
C ILE A 18 -15.83 -0.82 -5.34
N HIS A 19 -14.99 -1.82 -5.58
CA HIS A 19 -15.22 -3.18 -5.11
C HIS A 19 -14.85 -3.30 -3.63
N VAL A 20 -15.68 -4.00 -2.87
CA VAL A 20 -15.48 -4.22 -1.43
C VAL A 20 -15.78 -5.66 -1.04
N LEU A 21 -15.05 -6.17 -0.07
CA LEU A 21 -15.43 -7.30 0.76
C LEU A 21 -16.05 -6.75 2.03
N ASP A 22 -17.22 -7.23 2.42
CA ASP A 22 -18.02 -6.68 3.52
C ASP A 22 -18.61 -7.81 4.35
N THR A 23 -18.52 -7.70 5.68
CA THR A 23 -19.09 -8.69 6.61
C THR A 23 -20.54 -8.42 6.97
N ASP A 24 -21.18 -7.41 6.36
CA ASP A 24 -22.53 -6.96 6.69
C ASP A 24 -22.73 -6.75 8.21
N GLY A 25 -22.71 -5.51 8.66
CA GLY A 25 -22.85 -5.17 10.09
C GLY A 25 -24.30 -5.09 10.55
N GLN A 26 -24.48 -5.10 11.87
CA GLN A 26 -25.75 -4.76 12.53
C GLN A 26 -25.78 -3.25 12.86
N PRO A 27 -26.96 -2.65 13.04
CA PRO A 27 -27.06 -1.28 13.51
C PRO A 27 -26.28 -1.07 14.82
N GLY A 28 -25.35 -0.11 14.82
CA GLY A 28 -24.47 0.18 15.95
C GLY A 28 -23.13 -0.53 15.95
N ASP A 29 -22.88 -1.49 15.04
CA ASP A 29 -21.56 -2.07 14.86
C ASP A 29 -20.55 -0.99 14.42
N ARG A 30 -19.34 -1.05 14.99
CA ARG A 30 -18.25 -0.14 14.60
C ARG A 30 -17.63 -0.60 13.29
N PRO A 31 -17.56 0.27 12.28
CA PRO A 31 -16.86 -0.06 11.03
C PRO A 31 -15.35 -0.22 11.26
N VAL A 32 -14.76 -1.22 10.60
CA VAL A 32 -13.30 -1.40 10.48
C VAL A 32 -13.00 -1.50 8.99
N LEU A 33 -12.28 -0.52 8.45
CA LEU A 33 -11.85 -0.53 7.06
C LEU A 33 -10.43 -1.08 6.96
N PHE A 34 -10.24 -2.09 6.12
CA PHE A 34 -8.96 -2.77 5.88
C PHE A 34 -8.38 -2.30 4.54
N VAL A 35 -7.39 -1.42 4.59
CA VAL A 35 -6.80 -0.76 3.43
C VAL A 35 -5.49 -1.44 3.07
N HIS A 36 -5.47 -2.11 1.93
CA HIS A 36 -4.38 -2.98 1.49
C HIS A 36 -3.15 -2.22 1.00
N GLY A 37 -2.04 -2.94 0.84
CA GLY A 37 -0.77 -2.44 0.35
C GLY A 37 -0.62 -2.48 -1.18
N ASN A 38 0.62 -2.26 -1.65
CA ASN A 38 0.96 -2.40 -3.06
C ASN A 38 0.95 -3.88 -3.50
N VAL A 39 0.67 -4.15 -4.76
CA VAL A 39 0.62 -5.49 -5.36
C VAL A 39 -0.27 -6.46 -4.55
N SER A 40 -1.45 -6.00 -4.18
CA SER A 40 -2.44 -6.74 -3.40
C SER A 40 -3.86 -6.22 -3.65
N SER A 41 -4.83 -6.74 -2.92
CA SER A 41 -6.22 -6.24 -2.90
C SER A 41 -6.87 -6.52 -1.56
N GLY A 42 -8.13 -6.15 -1.39
CA GLY A 42 -8.94 -6.47 -0.21
C GLY A 42 -9.01 -7.96 0.12
N ASP A 43 -8.77 -8.84 -0.86
CA ASP A 43 -8.77 -10.30 -0.66
C ASP A 43 -7.65 -10.80 0.28
N PHE A 44 -6.61 -10.01 0.53
CA PHE A 44 -5.58 -10.34 1.53
C PHE A 44 -6.13 -10.36 2.96
N PHE A 45 -7.19 -9.60 3.24
CA PHE A 45 -7.81 -9.51 4.56
C PHE A 45 -9.01 -10.45 4.77
N ARG A 46 -9.22 -11.41 3.90
CA ARG A 46 -10.39 -12.30 3.98
C ARG A 46 -10.47 -13.06 5.29
N GLU A 47 -9.35 -13.57 5.81
CA GLU A 47 -9.29 -14.28 7.07
C GLU A 47 -9.53 -13.35 8.27
N ASP A 48 -9.04 -12.12 8.21
CA ASP A 48 -9.25 -11.11 9.27
C ASP A 48 -10.72 -10.70 9.32
N LEU A 49 -11.34 -10.47 8.16
CA LEU A 49 -12.76 -10.19 8.04
C LEU A 49 -13.60 -11.33 8.61
N ALA A 50 -13.28 -12.59 8.28
CA ALA A 50 -14.01 -13.76 8.77
C ALA A 50 -13.95 -13.92 10.29
N ARG A 51 -12.85 -13.49 10.92
CA ARG A 51 -12.58 -13.62 12.35
C ARG A 51 -12.93 -12.38 13.17
N LEU A 52 -13.38 -11.32 12.52
CA LEU A 52 -13.70 -10.06 13.22
C LEU A 52 -14.76 -10.30 14.30
N PRO A 53 -14.57 -9.85 15.56
CA PRO A 53 -15.50 -10.11 16.64
C PRO A 53 -16.88 -9.43 16.43
N ALA A 54 -17.89 -9.86 17.19
CA ALA A 54 -19.20 -9.20 17.22
C ALA A 54 -19.05 -7.73 17.66
N GLY A 55 -19.94 -6.87 17.18
CA GLY A 55 -19.89 -5.42 17.43
C GLY A 55 -19.00 -4.65 16.44
N PHE A 56 -18.44 -5.34 15.43
CA PHE A 56 -17.67 -4.71 14.35
C PHE A 56 -18.21 -5.13 12.98
N ARG A 57 -18.17 -4.22 12.03
CA ARG A 57 -18.39 -4.48 10.61
C ARG A 57 -17.09 -4.32 9.86
N GLY A 58 -16.56 -5.36 9.24
CA GLY A 58 -15.33 -5.34 8.45
C GLY A 58 -15.61 -5.01 6.99
N ILE A 59 -14.85 -4.10 6.43
CA ILE A 59 -14.95 -3.67 5.03
C ILE A 59 -13.53 -3.59 4.47
N ALA A 60 -13.24 -4.36 3.42
CA ALA A 60 -11.95 -4.30 2.73
C ALA A 60 -12.18 -3.84 1.27
N PRO A 61 -11.97 -2.55 0.96
CA PRO A 61 -12.03 -2.08 -0.41
C PRO A 61 -10.81 -2.51 -1.21
N ASP A 62 -11.00 -2.70 -2.51
CA ASP A 62 -9.88 -2.64 -3.46
C ASP A 62 -9.61 -1.18 -3.78
N LEU A 63 -8.37 -0.73 -3.62
CA LEU A 63 -7.96 0.63 -3.93
C LEU A 63 -8.01 0.89 -5.45
N ARG A 64 -8.10 2.17 -5.84
CA ARG A 64 -7.97 2.62 -7.25
C ARG A 64 -6.73 2.01 -7.89
N GLY A 65 -6.89 1.39 -9.06
CA GLY A 65 -5.81 0.71 -9.78
C GLY A 65 -5.53 -0.71 -9.33
N TYR A 66 -6.30 -1.26 -8.37
CA TYR A 66 -6.14 -2.60 -7.84
C TYR A 66 -7.45 -3.39 -7.88
N GLY A 67 -7.32 -4.71 -7.85
CA GLY A 67 -8.43 -5.63 -7.74
C GLY A 67 -9.53 -5.37 -8.76
N LYS A 68 -10.78 -5.39 -8.31
CA LYS A 68 -12.00 -5.26 -9.13
C LYS A 68 -12.62 -3.86 -9.09
N THR A 69 -11.96 -2.90 -8.42
CA THR A 69 -12.36 -1.49 -8.46
C THR A 69 -12.21 -0.92 -9.87
N GLU A 70 -13.05 0.03 -10.22
CA GLU A 70 -12.99 0.72 -11.51
C GLU A 70 -11.59 1.27 -11.78
N ALA A 71 -11.08 1.04 -12.99
CA ALA A 71 -9.77 1.46 -13.41
C ALA A 71 -9.75 2.97 -13.69
N ALA A 72 -9.58 3.77 -12.64
CA ALA A 72 -9.36 5.20 -12.78
C ALA A 72 -7.85 5.52 -12.68
N PRO A 73 -7.33 6.48 -13.45
CA PRO A 73 -5.92 6.84 -13.44
C PRO A 73 -5.49 7.36 -12.06
N ILE A 74 -4.20 7.17 -11.75
CA ILE A 74 -3.57 7.67 -10.51
C ILE A 74 -2.72 8.88 -10.88
N ASP A 75 -3.09 10.04 -10.37
CA ASP A 75 -2.32 11.28 -10.44
C ASP A 75 -1.25 11.27 -9.34
N ALA A 76 -0.01 10.94 -9.70
CA ALA A 76 1.06 10.84 -8.73
C ALA A 76 1.36 12.17 -8.03
N THR A 77 1.07 13.31 -8.66
CA THR A 77 1.32 14.65 -8.07
C THR A 77 0.46 14.91 -6.83
N ARG A 78 -0.58 14.10 -6.61
CA ARG A 78 -1.44 14.12 -5.42
C ARG A 78 -0.95 13.20 -4.29
N GLY A 79 0.16 12.48 -4.50
CA GLY A 79 0.62 11.46 -3.55
C GLY A 79 -0.42 10.37 -3.34
N VAL A 80 -0.69 10.04 -2.08
CA VAL A 80 -1.71 9.02 -1.72
C VAL A 80 -3.13 9.60 -1.58
N ARG A 81 -3.35 10.89 -1.92
CA ARG A 81 -4.64 11.56 -1.75
C ARG A 81 -5.75 10.99 -2.62
N ASP A 82 -5.44 10.51 -3.84
CA ASP A 82 -6.49 9.89 -4.66
C ASP A 82 -7.12 8.68 -3.95
N TRP A 83 -6.33 7.86 -3.28
CA TRP A 83 -6.83 6.73 -2.50
C TRP A 83 -7.53 7.16 -1.20
N ALA A 84 -7.00 8.20 -0.52
CA ALA A 84 -7.62 8.73 0.70
C ALA A 84 -9.00 9.35 0.41
N ASP A 85 -9.12 10.12 -0.68
CA ASP A 85 -10.38 10.70 -1.13
C ASP A 85 -11.38 9.63 -1.60
N ASP A 86 -10.90 8.56 -2.27
CA ASP A 86 -11.74 7.43 -2.65
C ASP A 86 -12.26 6.68 -1.41
N LEU A 87 -11.42 6.52 -0.37
CA LEU A 87 -11.81 5.93 0.90
C LEU A 87 -12.87 6.78 1.60
N TYR A 88 -12.71 8.11 1.61
CA TYR A 88 -13.71 9.02 2.15
C TYR A 88 -15.05 8.90 1.41
N SER A 89 -15.02 8.91 0.07
CA SER A 89 -16.22 8.78 -0.75
C SER A 89 -16.92 7.42 -0.53
N LEU A 90 -16.16 6.36 -0.25
CA LEU A 90 -16.72 5.05 0.10
C LEU A 90 -17.42 5.09 1.46
N ILE A 91 -16.80 5.70 2.47
CA ILE A 91 -17.37 5.88 3.81
C ILE A 91 -18.69 6.66 3.74
N GLU A 92 -18.75 7.73 2.92
CA GLU A 92 -19.98 8.47 2.67
C GLU A 92 -21.04 7.61 1.97
N ALA A 93 -20.68 6.92 0.89
CA ALA A 93 -21.61 6.10 0.12
C ALA A 93 -22.19 4.92 0.92
N LEU A 94 -21.44 4.42 1.91
CA LEU A 94 -21.90 3.37 2.84
C LEU A 94 -22.70 3.94 4.03
N GLY A 95 -22.88 5.25 4.15
CA GLY A 95 -23.59 5.91 5.25
C GLY A 95 -22.85 5.86 6.58
N LEU A 96 -21.53 5.68 6.58
CA LEU A 96 -20.70 5.51 7.78
C LEU A 96 -20.20 6.84 8.38
N THR A 97 -20.62 7.96 7.83
CA THR A 97 -20.37 9.30 8.40
C THR A 97 -21.25 9.63 9.59
N THR A 98 -22.33 8.87 9.77
CA THR A 98 -23.24 8.97 10.91
C THR A 98 -23.16 7.70 11.75
N GLY A 99 -22.96 7.83 13.06
CA GLY A 99 -22.78 6.68 13.96
C GLY A 99 -21.35 6.56 14.49
N PRO A 100 -20.92 5.36 14.91
CA PRO A 100 -19.57 5.14 15.42
C PRO A 100 -18.53 5.42 14.35
N ALA A 101 -17.56 6.32 14.62
CA ALA A 101 -16.46 6.58 13.71
C ALA A 101 -15.67 5.27 13.42
N PRO A 102 -15.22 5.06 12.17
CA PRO A 102 -14.49 3.85 11.78
C PRO A 102 -13.11 3.76 12.43
N VAL A 103 -12.66 2.53 12.64
CA VAL A 103 -11.23 2.20 12.78
C VAL A 103 -10.68 1.95 11.38
N LEU A 104 -9.52 2.53 11.06
CA LEU A 104 -8.85 2.32 9.79
C LEU A 104 -7.60 1.46 10.02
N LEU A 105 -7.54 0.30 9.38
CA LEU A 105 -6.36 -0.53 9.33
C LEU A 105 -5.69 -0.29 7.97
N GLY A 106 -4.42 0.07 7.97
CA GLY A 106 -3.65 0.27 6.75
C GLY A 106 -2.38 -0.58 6.74
N TRP A 107 -2.27 -1.45 5.73
CA TRP A 107 -1.08 -2.27 5.51
C TRP A 107 -0.19 -1.64 4.45
N SER A 108 1.13 -1.49 4.74
CA SER A 108 2.13 -0.98 3.79
C SER A 108 1.71 0.39 3.21
N VAL A 109 1.50 0.51 1.90
CA VAL A 109 0.96 1.73 1.24
C VAL A 109 -0.38 2.15 1.86
N GLY A 110 -1.23 1.17 2.21
CA GLY A 110 -2.48 1.45 2.91
C GLY A 110 -2.29 2.20 4.22
N GLY A 111 -1.13 2.01 4.89
CA GLY A 111 -0.75 2.79 6.08
C GLY A 111 -0.63 4.28 5.78
N ALA A 112 0.01 4.66 4.67
CA ALA A 112 0.09 6.06 4.25
C ALA A 112 -1.29 6.61 3.85
N VAL A 113 -2.14 5.79 3.20
CA VAL A 113 -3.51 6.18 2.81
C VAL A 113 -4.36 6.51 4.04
N VAL A 114 -4.33 5.65 5.08
CA VAL A 114 -5.13 5.90 6.30
C VAL A 114 -4.55 7.03 7.15
N MET A 115 -3.23 7.26 7.15
CA MET A 115 -2.63 8.45 7.76
C MET A 115 -3.06 9.71 7.02
N GLN A 116 -3.04 9.71 5.68
CA GLN A 116 -3.53 10.84 4.88
C GLN A 116 -5.02 11.11 5.12
N TYR A 117 -5.84 10.06 5.17
CA TYR A 117 -7.25 10.20 5.53
C TYR A 117 -7.43 10.88 6.88
N ALA A 118 -6.67 10.46 7.91
CA ALA A 118 -6.75 11.04 9.24
C ALA A 118 -6.25 12.49 9.30
N ILE A 119 -5.28 12.89 8.47
CA ILE A 119 -4.85 14.28 8.31
C ILE A 119 -6.00 15.13 7.77
N ASP A 120 -6.69 14.65 6.74
CA ASP A 120 -7.74 15.41 6.06
C ASP A 120 -9.08 15.37 6.84
N HIS A 121 -9.33 14.30 7.63
CA HIS A 121 -10.56 14.05 8.38
C HIS A 121 -10.33 13.59 9.83
N PRO A 122 -9.66 14.39 10.69
CA PRO A 122 -9.21 13.93 12.02
C PRO A 122 -10.36 13.56 12.97
N GLN A 123 -11.55 14.13 12.78
CA GLN A 123 -12.74 13.80 13.57
C GLN A 123 -13.47 12.54 13.06
N GLY A 124 -13.14 12.09 11.85
CA GLY A 124 -13.77 10.95 11.17
C GLY A 124 -13.14 9.59 11.48
N VAL A 125 -12.24 9.49 12.48
CA VAL A 125 -11.45 8.30 12.77
C VAL A 125 -11.51 7.98 14.27
N ALA A 126 -11.89 6.73 14.62
CA ALA A 126 -11.87 6.25 15.99
C ALA A 126 -10.49 5.77 16.44
N GLY A 127 -9.65 5.33 15.51
CA GLY A 127 -8.29 4.84 15.73
C GLY A 127 -7.68 4.31 14.45
N LEU A 128 -6.36 4.16 14.44
CA LEU A 128 -5.61 3.55 13.35
C LEU A 128 -4.90 2.28 13.82
N VAL A 129 -4.90 1.28 12.94
CA VAL A 129 -3.99 0.13 13.02
C VAL A 129 -3.05 0.25 11.81
N LEU A 130 -1.77 0.43 12.08
CA LEU A 130 -0.72 0.56 11.07
C LEU A 130 0.08 -0.74 11.03
N GLU A 131 -0.17 -1.57 10.01
CA GLU A 131 0.49 -2.86 9.82
C GLU A 131 1.62 -2.70 8.81
N ALA A 132 2.88 -2.88 9.25
CA ALA A 132 4.07 -2.65 8.42
C ALA A 132 3.91 -1.41 7.51
N PRO A 133 3.50 -0.25 8.04
CA PRO A 133 3.13 0.91 7.24
C PRO A 133 4.34 1.43 6.47
N MET A 134 4.11 1.93 5.27
CA MET A 134 5.11 2.68 4.51
C MET A 134 5.60 3.89 5.33
N SER A 135 6.87 4.28 5.15
CA SER A 135 7.42 5.50 5.76
C SER A 135 6.51 6.71 5.51
N PRO A 136 6.28 7.57 6.51
CA PRO A 136 5.49 8.79 6.34
C PRO A 136 6.15 9.80 5.38
N TYR A 137 7.41 9.62 5.05
CA TYR A 137 8.18 10.47 4.12
C TYR A 137 8.19 9.96 2.68
N GLY A 138 7.41 8.91 2.37
CA GLY A 138 7.42 8.26 1.07
C GLY A 138 8.28 6.99 1.05
N PHE A 139 8.37 6.34 -0.12
CA PHE A 139 9.06 5.07 -0.27
C PHE A 139 10.23 5.16 -1.24
N GLY A 140 11.43 4.80 -0.73
CA GLY A 140 12.70 4.81 -1.45
C GLY A 140 13.32 6.21 -1.60
N GLY A 141 14.63 6.27 -1.77
CA GLY A 141 15.37 7.51 -2.05
C GLY A 141 15.33 8.56 -0.93
N THR A 142 15.16 8.12 0.33
CA THR A 142 15.25 9.00 1.52
C THR A 142 16.24 8.45 2.52
N PHE A 143 16.82 9.34 3.32
CA PHE A 143 17.77 8.98 4.38
C PHE A 143 17.54 9.81 5.65
N GLY A 144 18.12 9.34 6.75
CA GLY A 144 18.06 10.02 8.04
C GLY A 144 16.69 10.01 8.72
N PRO A 145 16.59 10.44 9.98
CA PRO A 145 15.37 10.35 10.78
C PRO A 145 14.24 11.27 10.30
N ASP A 146 14.57 12.31 9.54
CA ASP A 146 13.61 13.27 9.00
C ASP A 146 13.22 12.97 7.54
N GLY A 147 13.64 11.81 7.00
CA GLY A 147 13.30 11.38 5.64
C GLY A 147 13.79 12.35 4.56
N GLN A 148 15.05 12.79 4.65
CA GLN A 148 15.63 13.70 3.66
C GLN A 148 15.69 13.02 2.30
N PRO A 149 15.12 13.62 1.23
CA PRO A 149 15.19 13.02 -0.10
C PRO A 149 16.58 13.18 -0.71
N LEU A 150 16.99 12.22 -1.52
CA LEU A 150 18.13 12.36 -2.41
C LEU A 150 17.88 13.49 -3.45
N PRO A 151 18.93 14.10 -4.01
CA PRO A 151 18.79 15.12 -5.05
C PRO A 151 17.88 14.66 -6.19
N ASP A 152 16.97 15.51 -6.66
CA ASP A 152 15.95 15.21 -7.68
C ASP A 152 15.05 14.02 -7.32
N PHE A 153 14.96 13.64 -6.04
CA PHE A 153 14.27 12.42 -5.61
C PHE A 153 14.80 11.16 -6.30
N ALA A 154 16.12 11.12 -6.55
CA ALA A 154 16.75 9.97 -7.18
C ALA A 154 16.57 8.68 -6.37
N GLY A 155 16.53 7.54 -7.07
CA GLY A 155 16.43 6.24 -6.42
C GLY A 155 15.01 5.75 -6.11
N CYS A 156 13.96 6.49 -6.47
CA CYS A 156 12.58 6.08 -6.30
C CYS A 156 11.73 6.32 -7.56
N GLY A 157 10.49 5.86 -7.53
CA GLY A 157 9.55 5.99 -8.65
C GLY A 157 9.45 4.75 -9.54
N ALA A 158 8.66 4.86 -10.61
CA ALA A 158 8.24 3.73 -11.43
C ALA A 158 9.40 3.02 -12.16
N ALA A 159 10.41 3.77 -12.60
CA ALA A 159 11.57 3.20 -13.31
C ALA A 159 12.49 2.36 -12.40
N GLY A 160 12.32 2.45 -11.06
CA GLY A 160 13.04 1.63 -10.08
C GLY A 160 12.49 0.22 -9.90
N VAL A 161 11.30 -0.04 -10.43
CA VAL A 161 10.68 -1.37 -10.32
C VAL A 161 11.34 -2.34 -11.28
N ASN A 162 11.69 -3.53 -10.78
CA ASN A 162 12.33 -4.56 -11.59
C ASN A 162 11.46 -4.92 -12.82
N PRO A 163 11.96 -4.74 -14.05
CA PRO A 163 11.17 -4.93 -15.27
C PRO A 163 10.77 -6.39 -15.49
N ASP A 164 11.56 -7.38 -15.03
CA ASP A 164 11.19 -8.79 -15.12
C ASP A 164 10.00 -9.10 -14.19
N PHE A 165 9.99 -8.57 -12.97
CA PHE A 165 8.83 -8.68 -12.08
C PHE A 165 7.57 -8.08 -12.73
N VAL A 166 7.68 -6.89 -13.34
CA VAL A 166 6.55 -6.26 -14.06
C VAL A 166 6.06 -7.12 -15.22
N ALA A 167 6.97 -7.71 -15.99
CA ALA A 167 6.62 -8.60 -17.10
C ALA A 167 5.88 -9.87 -16.60
N ARG A 168 6.35 -10.46 -15.50
CA ARG A 168 5.74 -11.63 -14.86
C ARG A 168 4.36 -11.34 -14.26
N LEU A 169 4.16 -10.17 -13.65
CA LEU A 169 2.83 -9.71 -13.22
C LEU A 169 1.87 -9.60 -14.42
N LYS A 170 2.31 -8.98 -15.52
CA LYS A 170 1.51 -8.83 -16.74
C LYS A 170 1.13 -10.16 -17.37
N SER A 171 2.04 -11.14 -17.36
CA SER A 171 1.78 -12.50 -17.86
C SER A 171 1.04 -13.39 -16.88
N LYS A 172 0.76 -12.91 -15.66
CA LYS A 172 0.16 -13.66 -14.55
C LYS A 172 0.94 -14.94 -14.23
N ASP A 173 2.26 -14.81 -14.16
CA ASP A 173 3.18 -15.91 -13.91
C ASP A 173 2.98 -16.48 -12.49
N ARG A 174 2.52 -17.73 -12.41
CA ARG A 174 2.28 -18.45 -11.15
C ARG A 174 3.45 -19.34 -10.74
N SER A 175 4.53 -19.35 -11.52
CA SER A 175 5.70 -20.16 -11.23
C SER A 175 6.48 -19.66 -9.98
N SER A 176 7.44 -20.47 -9.56
CA SER A 176 8.46 -20.08 -8.58
C SER A 176 9.87 -20.39 -9.12
N ASP A 177 10.02 -20.39 -10.45
CA ASP A 177 11.25 -20.75 -11.15
C ASP A 177 12.28 -19.62 -11.20
N ALA A 178 11.88 -18.40 -10.86
CA ALA A 178 12.77 -17.25 -10.77
C ALA A 178 12.56 -16.47 -9.46
N PRO A 179 13.62 -15.80 -8.93
CA PRO A 179 13.49 -14.94 -7.75
C PRO A 179 12.50 -13.78 -7.94
N THR A 180 12.29 -13.36 -9.19
CA THR A 180 11.40 -12.28 -9.60
C THR A 180 9.98 -12.73 -9.93
N SER A 181 9.66 -14.04 -9.85
CA SER A 181 8.27 -14.46 -10.01
C SER A 181 7.42 -13.96 -8.83
N PRO A 182 6.16 -13.55 -9.07
CA PRO A 182 5.29 -13.00 -8.01
C PRO A 182 5.17 -13.92 -6.80
N ARG A 183 5.10 -15.24 -7.00
CA ARG A 183 5.10 -16.23 -5.93
C ARG A 183 6.39 -16.20 -5.11
N SER A 184 7.55 -16.13 -5.77
CA SER A 184 8.84 -16.08 -5.08
C SER A 184 9.01 -14.80 -4.27
N ILE A 185 8.63 -13.65 -4.84
CA ILE A 185 8.62 -12.37 -4.14
C ILE A 185 7.72 -12.42 -2.90
N MET A 186 6.49 -12.95 -3.04
CA MET A 186 5.58 -13.09 -1.91
C MET A 186 6.16 -13.97 -0.80
N ARG A 187 6.72 -15.13 -1.15
CA ARG A 187 7.35 -16.06 -0.20
C ARG A 187 8.57 -15.48 0.49
N ALA A 188 9.34 -14.66 -0.20
CA ALA A 188 10.55 -14.04 0.34
C ALA A 188 10.28 -12.86 1.26
N PHE A 189 9.21 -12.07 1.00
CA PHE A 189 9.06 -10.74 1.58
C PHE A 189 7.73 -10.46 2.28
N TYR A 190 6.64 -11.21 2.00
CA TYR A 190 5.33 -10.88 2.60
C TYR A 190 5.09 -11.60 3.92
N TYR A 191 5.75 -12.71 4.14
CA TYR A 191 5.63 -13.48 5.38
C TYR A 191 6.90 -14.28 5.67
N LYS A 192 7.07 -14.67 6.92
CA LYS A 192 8.26 -15.41 7.39
C LYS A 192 7.86 -16.65 8.19
N PRO A 193 8.59 -17.76 8.06
CA PRO A 193 8.40 -18.92 8.93
C PRO A 193 8.45 -18.54 10.42
N PRO A 194 7.62 -19.20 11.30
CA PRO A 194 6.86 -20.42 11.00
C PRO A 194 5.55 -20.21 10.26
N PHE A 195 5.11 -18.95 10.02
CA PHE A 195 3.90 -18.72 9.25
C PHE A 195 4.15 -19.04 7.77
N ALA A 196 3.19 -19.74 7.17
CA ALA A 196 3.04 -19.92 5.74
C ALA A 196 1.55 -19.97 5.42
N PRO A 197 1.08 -19.32 4.34
CA PRO A 197 -0.30 -19.46 3.88
C PRO A 197 -0.56 -20.92 3.45
N THR A 198 -1.82 -21.33 3.52
CA THR A 198 -2.22 -22.58 2.85
C THR A 198 -2.06 -22.46 1.34
N PRO A 199 -1.97 -23.56 0.57
CA PRO A 199 -1.92 -23.48 -0.90
C PRO A 199 -3.07 -22.64 -1.49
N GLU A 200 -4.29 -22.78 -0.96
CA GLU A 200 -5.47 -22.04 -1.42
C GLU A 200 -5.36 -20.54 -1.11
N GLN A 201 -4.81 -20.19 0.06
CA GLN A 201 -4.55 -18.79 0.41
C GLN A 201 -3.48 -18.18 -0.50
N GLU A 202 -2.39 -18.91 -0.76
CA GLU A 202 -1.32 -18.43 -1.65
C GLU A 202 -1.84 -18.19 -3.07
N GLU A 203 -2.65 -19.12 -3.62
CA GLU A 203 -3.26 -18.93 -4.95
C GLU A 203 -4.18 -17.71 -4.97
N ARG A 204 -4.98 -17.50 -3.92
CA ARG A 204 -5.83 -16.30 -3.81
C ARG A 204 -5.01 -15.01 -3.73
N PHE A 205 -3.90 -14.98 -3.00
CA PHE A 205 -3.02 -13.83 -2.94
C PHE A 205 -2.37 -13.52 -4.30
N LEU A 206 -2.03 -14.55 -5.06
CA LEU A 206 -1.56 -14.38 -6.43
C LEU A 206 -2.66 -13.80 -7.32
N ASP A 207 -3.89 -14.33 -7.24
CA ASP A 207 -5.02 -13.78 -8.00
C ASP A 207 -5.22 -12.30 -7.68
N ALA A 208 -5.23 -11.93 -6.40
CA ALA A 208 -5.33 -10.56 -5.95
C ALA A 208 -4.22 -9.65 -6.49
N SER A 209 -2.99 -10.16 -6.57
CA SER A 209 -1.85 -9.44 -7.14
C SER A 209 -2.00 -9.26 -8.67
N PHE A 210 -2.57 -10.25 -9.38
CA PHE A 210 -2.75 -10.21 -10.83
C PHE A 210 -3.97 -9.39 -11.29
N GLU A 211 -4.90 -9.06 -10.40
CA GLU A 211 -6.04 -8.19 -10.70
C GLU A 211 -5.65 -6.70 -10.71
N MET A 212 -4.41 -6.36 -10.38
CA MET A 212 -3.91 -4.99 -10.42
C MET A 212 -3.82 -4.46 -11.85
N GLN A 213 -4.20 -3.19 -12.05
CA GLN A 213 -4.07 -2.51 -13.33
C GLN A 213 -2.62 -2.17 -13.62
N MET A 214 -2.17 -2.46 -14.85
CA MET A 214 -0.77 -2.28 -15.26
C MET A 214 -0.63 -1.14 -16.28
N GLY A 215 0.45 -0.35 -16.16
CA GLY A 215 0.81 0.70 -17.12
C GLY A 215 1.18 2.03 -16.45
N GLU A 216 1.38 3.05 -17.30
CA GLU A 216 1.88 4.36 -16.84
C GLU A 216 0.92 5.10 -15.90
N HIS A 217 -0.40 4.91 -16.07
CA HIS A 217 -1.40 5.50 -15.19
C HIS A 217 -1.68 4.69 -13.93
N HIS A 218 -1.09 3.49 -13.80
CA HIS A 218 -1.34 2.53 -12.74
C HIS A 218 -0.03 1.98 -12.19
N TYR A 219 0.17 0.66 -12.13
CA TYR A 219 1.41 0.05 -11.69
C TYR A 219 2.29 -0.37 -12.88
N PRO A 220 3.59 -0.09 -12.90
CA PRO A 220 4.36 0.62 -11.88
C PRO A 220 4.22 2.16 -11.95
N GLY A 221 3.78 2.72 -13.06
CA GLY A 221 3.67 4.14 -13.33
C GLY A 221 4.52 4.58 -14.53
N GLU A 222 4.54 5.87 -14.78
CA GLU A 222 5.34 6.52 -15.83
C GLU A 222 6.82 6.52 -15.46
N PRO A 223 7.72 5.98 -16.30
CA PRO A 223 9.16 6.05 -16.05
C PRO A 223 9.70 7.47 -16.22
N ALA A 224 10.58 7.91 -15.31
CA ALA A 224 11.30 9.16 -15.42
C ALA A 224 12.76 9.00 -14.99
N THR A 225 13.62 9.92 -15.41
CA THR A 225 15.07 9.86 -15.21
C THR A 225 15.62 11.14 -14.61
N THR A 226 16.82 11.03 -13.99
CA THR A 226 17.62 12.15 -13.48
C THR A 226 19.08 11.92 -13.80
N SER A 227 19.91 12.97 -13.69
CA SER A 227 21.37 12.87 -13.80
C SER A 227 22.03 12.29 -12.54
N HIS A 228 21.30 12.24 -11.41
CA HIS A 228 21.80 11.67 -10.16
C HIS A 228 21.67 10.14 -10.16
N TRP A 229 22.65 9.47 -9.53
CA TRP A 229 22.60 8.02 -9.37
C TRP A 229 21.32 7.60 -8.62
N PRO A 230 20.65 6.52 -9.01
CA PRO A 230 20.93 5.56 -10.09
C PRO A 230 20.33 5.94 -11.45
N GLY A 231 20.05 7.20 -11.73
CA GLY A 231 19.48 7.67 -12.99
C GLY A 231 17.95 7.63 -13.04
N ILE A 232 17.30 7.33 -11.92
CA ILE A 232 15.87 7.10 -11.80
C ILE A 232 15.25 8.18 -10.91
N ALA A 233 14.11 8.76 -11.34
CA ALA A 233 13.34 9.72 -10.58
C ALA A 233 11.83 9.49 -10.77
N PRO A 234 10.96 10.06 -9.90
CA PRO A 234 9.52 9.94 -10.05
C PRO A 234 8.97 10.72 -11.25
N GLY A 235 8.15 10.04 -12.06
CA GLY A 235 7.25 10.68 -13.03
C GLY A 235 6.02 11.29 -12.36
N THR A 236 4.99 11.61 -13.15
CA THR A 236 3.78 12.32 -12.67
C THR A 236 2.54 11.42 -12.58
N ARG A 237 2.63 10.16 -13.00
CA ARG A 237 1.49 9.22 -13.09
C ARG A 237 1.84 7.86 -12.51
N GLY A 238 0.85 7.22 -11.90
CA GLY A 238 0.91 5.84 -11.44
C GLY A 238 1.48 5.65 -10.04
N VAL A 239 1.38 4.40 -9.58
CA VAL A 239 1.52 3.99 -8.17
C VAL A 239 2.88 4.37 -7.57
N ASN A 240 3.98 3.89 -8.16
CA ASN A 240 5.30 4.04 -7.53
C ASN A 240 5.81 5.49 -7.56
N ASN A 241 5.27 6.32 -8.46
CA ASN A 241 5.51 7.76 -8.43
C ASN A 241 4.69 8.42 -7.32
N ALA A 242 3.41 8.03 -7.15
CA ALA A 242 2.53 8.57 -6.12
C ALA A 242 3.05 8.33 -4.69
N ILE A 243 3.63 7.16 -4.44
CA ILE A 243 4.21 6.81 -3.13
C ILE A 243 5.64 7.32 -2.92
N SER A 244 6.24 7.97 -3.91
CA SER A 244 7.60 8.51 -3.80
C SER A 244 7.67 9.71 -2.85
N PRO A 245 8.84 10.01 -2.26
CA PRO A 245 9.07 11.18 -1.41
C PRO A 245 8.74 12.52 -2.08
N ARG A 246 8.74 12.54 -3.41
CA ARG A 246 8.41 13.75 -4.19
C ARG A 246 6.96 14.19 -3.97
N TYR A 247 6.05 13.25 -3.79
CA TYR A 247 4.61 13.52 -3.76
C TYR A 247 3.92 12.98 -2.51
N CYS A 248 4.52 12.03 -1.81
CA CYS A 248 3.98 11.44 -0.59
C CYS A 248 4.80 11.86 0.63
N ASN A 249 4.20 12.73 1.43
CA ASN A 249 4.69 13.05 2.76
C ASN A 249 3.48 13.21 3.69
N VAL A 250 3.28 12.25 4.57
CA VAL A 250 2.20 12.20 5.57
C VAL A 250 2.73 12.38 7.00
N SER A 251 3.94 12.93 7.16
CA SER A 251 4.57 13.13 8.48
C SER A 251 3.78 14.11 9.38
N SER A 252 2.98 15.00 8.79
CA SER A 252 2.07 15.89 9.52
C SER A 252 0.98 15.13 10.30
N PHE A 253 0.80 13.83 10.06
CA PHE A 253 -0.05 12.95 10.88
C PHE A 253 0.31 13.03 12.36
N ALA A 254 1.60 13.17 12.71
CA ALA A 254 2.05 13.31 14.09
C ALA A 254 1.57 14.60 14.79
N GLN A 255 1.03 15.56 14.04
CA GLN A 255 0.65 16.90 14.52
C GLN A 255 -0.87 17.13 14.51
N ILE A 256 -1.68 16.21 13.99
CA ILE A 256 -3.14 16.39 13.91
C ILE A 256 -3.76 16.44 15.32
N GLN A 257 -4.88 17.16 15.43
CA GLN A 257 -5.65 17.27 16.66
C GLN A 257 -7.15 17.09 16.37
N PRO A 258 -7.85 16.19 17.08
CA PRO A 258 -7.31 15.26 18.08
C PRO A 258 -6.45 14.16 17.44
N GLN A 259 -5.43 13.71 18.16
CA GLN A 259 -4.64 12.54 17.74
C GLN A 259 -5.45 11.27 18.01
N PRO A 260 -5.81 10.47 17.00
CA PRO A 260 -6.48 9.20 17.22
C PRO A 260 -5.54 8.20 17.90
N PRO A 261 -6.08 7.23 18.67
CA PRO A 261 -5.28 6.09 19.12
C PRO A 261 -4.64 5.36 17.95
N VAL A 262 -3.36 4.97 18.09
CA VAL A 262 -2.61 4.25 17.05
C VAL A 262 -2.07 2.95 17.63
N LEU A 263 -2.36 1.84 16.95
CA LEU A 263 -1.67 0.57 17.12
C LEU A 263 -0.73 0.38 15.93
N TRP A 264 0.57 0.29 16.20
CA TRP A 264 1.57 0.01 15.17
C TRP A 264 2.07 -1.44 15.31
N ILE A 265 1.92 -2.21 14.24
CA ILE A 265 2.35 -3.61 14.13
C ILE A 265 3.43 -3.68 13.06
N ARG A 266 4.59 -4.26 13.38
CA ARG A 266 5.71 -4.42 12.45
C ARG A 266 6.38 -5.76 12.68
N GLY A 267 6.74 -6.43 11.58
CA GLY A 267 7.62 -7.61 11.63
C GLY A 267 9.05 -7.20 11.97
N ALA A 268 9.69 -7.93 12.88
CA ALA A 268 11.10 -7.68 13.23
C ALA A 268 12.07 -7.95 12.07
N ASP A 269 11.65 -8.77 11.11
CA ASP A 269 12.43 -9.18 9.94
C ASP A 269 11.88 -8.58 8.63
N ASP A 270 11.13 -7.48 8.71
CA ASP A 270 10.61 -6.79 7.53
C ASP A 270 11.77 -6.26 6.68
N GLN A 271 11.83 -6.73 5.43
CA GLN A 271 12.86 -6.37 4.45
C GLN A 271 12.33 -5.43 3.34
N ILE A 272 11.05 -5.07 3.40
CA ILE A 272 10.44 -4.10 2.48
C ILE A 272 10.41 -2.73 3.14
N VAL A 273 9.77 -2.62 4.31
CA VAL A 273 9.68 -1.37 5.06
C VAL A 273 10.69 -1.43 6.22
N SER A 274 11.92 -1.10 5.90
CA SER A 274 13.04 -1.15 6.85
C SER A 274 14.14 -0.16 6.45
N ASP A 275 15.00 0.17 7.39
CA ASP A 275 16.15 1.07 7.14
C ASP A 275 17.22 0.42 6.24
N THR A 276 17.12 -0.89 6.02
CA THR A 276 17.96 -1.69 5.12
C THR A 276 17.10 -2.44 4.11
N SER A 277 16.21 -1.71 3.44
CA SER A 277 15.23 -2.30 2.53
C SER A 277 15.89 -2.87 1.26
N PHE A 278 15.56 -4.11 0.93
CA PHE A 278 15.90 -4.71 -0.38
C PHE A 278 15.08 -4.13 -1.54
N PHE A 279 14.25 -3.13 -1.28
CA PHE A 279 13.50 -2.37 -2.28
C PHE A 279 14.01 -0.91 -2.38
N ASP A 280 15.01 -0.53 -1.59
CA ASP A 280 15.69 0.76 -1.70
C ASP A 280 16.96 0.65 -2.55
N LEU A 281 17.08 1.50 -3.59
CA LEU A 281 18.18 1.43 -4.54
C LEU A 281 19.52 1.89 -3.92
N ALA A 282 19.51 2.78 -2.92
CA ALA A 282 20.73 3.20 -2.25
C ALA A 282 21.31 2.05 -1.40
N PHE A 283 20.46 1.34 -0.65
CA PHE A 283 20.87 0.13 0.06
C PHE A 283 21.35 -0.97 -0.89
N LEU A 284 20.62 -1.22 -2.00
CA LEU A 284 21.04 -2.18 -3.02
C LEU A 284 22.37 -1.81 -3.68
N GLY A 285 22.63 -0.51 -3.85
CA GLY A 285 23.93 0.00 -4.32
C GLY A 285 25.05 -0.28 -3.31
N GLN A 286 24.80 -0.01 -2.03
CA GLN A 286 25.76 -0.25 -0.95
C GLN A 286 26.18 -1.73 -0.85
N VAL A 287 25.23 -2.67 -1.04
CA VAL A 287 25.52 -4.12 -1.02
C VAL A 287 25.99 -4.66 -2.36
N GLY A 288 26.18 -3.79 -3.36
CA GLY A 288 26.72 -4.15 -4.69
C GLY A 288 25.71 -4.77 -5.67
N ALA A 289 24.43 -4.77 -5.34
CA ALA A 289 23.38 -5.30 -6.21
C ALA A 289 23.01 -4.32 -7.35
N VAL A 290 23.20 -3.02 -7.14
CA VAL A 290 23.02 -1.98 -8.17
C VAL A 290 24.40 -1.35 -8.43
N PRO A 291 24.92 -1.39 -9.69
CA PRO A 291 26.26 -0.93 -10.00
C PRO A 291 26.40 0.61 -9.96
N GLY A 292 27.64 1.07 -9.76
CA GLY A 292 27.98 2.50 -9.86
C GLY A 292 27.55 3.35 -8.66
N TRP A 293 27.26 2.71 -7.51
CA TRP A 293 26.92 3.45 -6.29
C TRP A 293 28.06 4.43 -5.91
N PRO A 294 27.72 5.72 -5.73
CA PRO A 294 28.75 6.77 -5.53
C PRO A 294 29.31 6.84 -4.09
N GLY A 295 28.87 5.97 -3.19
CA GLY A 295 29.24 5.97 -1.78
C GLY A 295 28.23 6.70 -0.87
N ALA A 296 28.31 6.44 0.43
CA ALA A 296 27.36 6.94 1.43
C ALA A 296 27.36 8.48 1.58
N ASP A 297 28.46 9.15 1.25
CA ASP A 297 28.55 10.61 1.31
C ASP A 297 27.67 11.29 0.23
N ALA A 298 27.52 10.65 -0.93
CA ALA A 298 26.74 11.18 -2.05
C ALA A 298 25.34 10.57 -2.14
N CYS A 299 25.16 9.34 -1.67
CA CYS A 299 23.92 8.61 -1.70
C CYS A 299 23.83 7.72 -0.45
N PRO A 300 23.43 8.28 0.70
CA PRO A 300 23.21 7.51 1.93
C PRO A 300 22.14 6.45 1.73
N PRO A 301 22.35 5.23 2.27
CA PRO A 301 21.36 4.17 2.23
C PRO A 301 20.28 4.36 3.30
#